data_6d4af1fae0fd8a1029bf26e9836ec84c
#
_entry.id   6d4af1fae0fd8a1029bf26e9836ec84c
#
_cell.length_a   1.000
_cell.length_b   1.000
_cell.length_c   1.000
_cell.angle_alpha   90.00
_cell.angle_beta   90.00
_cell.angle_gamma   90.00
#
_symmetry.space_group_name_H-M   'P 1'
#
loop_
_entity.id
_entity.type
_entity.pdbx_description
1 polymer ?
#
loop_
_entity_poly.entity_id
_entity_poly.type
_entity_poly.pdbx_seq_one_letter_code
_entity_poly.pdbx_strand_id
1 'polypeptide(L)'
;GLYLLPGFIDDQVHFREPGLTHKADLFTESKAAVAGGITSFMDMPNTLPNTLTNELLEQKYSLAAGKSLANYSFFMGLTKDNWQETLNTDTENVCGVTDDGLYFSKEDGIIANYPEYIEKIFANSNTLIALHSENDAIIKRNTEKLKQEFNENIPFEYHPLIRNEEACYSTTKELINIAKKYGNRLHLFHISTLAEAELFDNKTALNKKRITAEACVHHLWFSDQDYKKLGAKIKWNPAIKSEVNQKGLFDALHNGKLDIIATDHAPHSIKEKTGNYFKALSGGPLVQHALPALLEMHHQNKMSLEMIAEKTAHNVAEIYKLKERGYIREGYFADLVLVDLNQPWKVTKENILYKCNWSPFEEQVFQSKIMTTIVNGNIVYCNGVFDYTPKGMRLQFSKIR
;
A
#
# COMPACT_ATOMS: atom_id res chain seq x y z
N GLY A 1 24.77 9.99 -16.33
CA GLY A 1 23.55 10.78 -16.60
C GLY A 1 22.42 10.31 -15.71
N LEU A 2 21.28 11.01 -15.76
CA LEU A 2 20.10 10.63 -15.02
C LEU A 2 19.28 9.58 -15.78
N TYR A 3 18.54 8.75 -15.04
CA TYR A 3 17.57 7.82 -15.58
C TYR A 3 16.18 8.44 -15.48
N LEU A 4 15.39 8.33 -16.56
CA LEU A 4 14.00 8.75 -16.59
C LEU A 4 13.09 7.53 -16.41
N LEU A 5 12.25 7.56 -15.37
CA LEU A 5 11.27 6.52 -15.07
C LEU A 5 9.86 7.12 -15.13
N PRO A 6 8.81 6.31 -15.40
CA PRO A 6 7.45 6.71 -15.10
C PRO A 6 7.30 6.94 -13.59
N GLY A 7 6.47 7.87 -13.19
CA GLY A 7 6.22 8.14 -11.78
C GLY A 7 5.59 6.93 -11.08
N PHE A 8 6.03 6.63 -9.87
CA PHE A 8 5.46 5.57 -9.07
C PHE A 8 3.99 5.89 -8.73
N ILE A 9 3.10 4.94 -8.93
CA ILE A 9 1.68 4.97 -8.57
C ILE A 9 1.49 4.01 -7.40
N ASP A 10 1.26 4.55 -6.21
CA ASP A 10 1.12 3.79 -4.97
C ASP A 10 -0.36 3.58 -4.67
N ASP A 11 -0.83 2.35 -4.79
CA ASP A 11 -2.26 2.03 -4.65
C ASP A 11 -2.68 1.70 -3.21
N GLN A 12 -1.75 1.72 -2.25
CA GLN A 12 -2.07 1.46 -0.84
C GLN A 12 -1.34 2.42 0.11
N VAL A 13 -2.05 3.49 0.52
CA VAL A 13 -1.55 4.45 1.51
C VAL A 13 -2.63 4.84 2.53
N HIS A 14 -2.20 5.33 3.70
CA HIS A 14 -3.04 5.85 4.78
C HIS A 14 -2.57 7.26 5.17
N PHE A 15 -3.01 8.28 4.45
CA PHE A 15 -2.60 9.68 4.68
C PHE A 15 -3.34 10.36 5.85
N ARG A 16 -4.24 9.61 6.51
CA ARG A 16 -4.82 9.95 7.82
C ARG A 16 -5.76 11.15 7.86
N GLU A 17 -5.97 11.88 6.77
CA GLU A 17 -6.89 13.01 6.71
C GLU A 17 -8.19 12.61 5.98
N PRO A 18 -9.37 12.96 6.57
CA PRO A 18 -9.60 13.79 7.77
C PRO A 18 -9.43 13.06 9.10
N GLY A 19 -9.40 13.85 10.19
CA GLY A 19 -9.60 13.43 11.57
C GLY A 19 -8.39 12.84 12.31
N LEU A 20 -7.38 12.31 11.62
CA LEU A 20 -6.18 11.74 12.23
C LEU A 20 -4.91 12.55 11.90
N THR A 21 -5.07 13.83 11.64
CA THR A 21 -4.02 14.73 11.14
C THR A 21 -2.85 14.97 12.10
N HIS A 22 -2.97 14.53 13.34
CA HIS A 22 -1.84 14.50 14.28
C HIS A 22 -0.73 13.50 13.86
N LYS A 23 -1.06 12.49 13.06
CA LYS A 23 -0.13 11.48 12.56
C LYS A 23 0.44 11.85 11.19
N ALA A 24 -0.45 12.28 10.29
CA ALA A 24 -0.17 12.57 8.88
C ALA A 24 -1.33 13.36 8.27
N ASP A 25 -1.10 14.06 7.17
CA ASP A 25 -2.14 14.74 6.39
C ASP A 25 -1.83 14.70 4.89
N LEU A 26 -2.82 15.05 4.07
CA LEU A 26 -2.71 15.01 2.61
C LEU A 26 -1.56 15.88 2.06
N PHE A 27 -1.27 17.02 2.68
CA PHE A 27 -0.18 17.89 2.24
C PHE A 27 1.18 17.29 2.60
N THR A 28 1.39 16.94 3.88
CA THR A 28 2.70 16.46 4.35
C THR A 28 3.09 15.14 3.69
N GLU A 29 2.14 14.21 3.53
CA GLU A 29 2.45 12.91 2.96
C GLU A 29 2.53 12.94 1.43
N SER A 30 1.75 13.78 0.73
CA SER A 30 1.97 14.01 -0.71
C SER A 30 3.30 14.70 -1.00
N LYS A 31 3.76 15.61 -0.13
CA LYS A 31 5.11 16.20 -0.17
C LYS A 31 6.19 15.13 -0.01
N ALA A 32 6.05 14.23 0.98
CA ALA A 32 6.97 13.11 1.19
C ALA A 32 6.95 12.14 0.00
N ALA A 33 5.77 11.87 -0.56
CA ALA A 33 5.57 11.02 -1.72
C ALA A 33 6.30 11.55 -2.97
N VAL A 34 6.12 12.81 -3.33
CA VAL A 34 6.81 13.38 -4.51
C VAL A 34 8.32 13.46 -4.31
N ALA A 35 8.82 13.68 -3.09
CA ALA A 35 10.26 13.59 -2.80
C ALA A 35 10.79 12.16 -2.97
N GLY A 36 9.94 11.15 -2.76
CA GLY A 36 10.21 9.73 -3.00
C GLY A 36 9.96 9.26 -4.43
N GLY A 37 9.53 10.13 -5.36
CA GLY A 37 9.25 9.75 -6.75
C GLY A 37 7.84 9.17 -6.99
N ILE A 38 6.95 9.26 -6.00
CA ILE A 38 5.54 8.87 -6.15
C ILE A 38 4.75 10.05 -6.72
N THR A 39 4.14 9.85 -7.88
CA THR A 39 3.36 10.87 -8.59
C THR A 39 1.86 10.72 -8.43
N SER A 40 1.41 9.55 -7.97
CA SER A 40 0.00 9.25 -7.76
C SER A 40 -0.18 8.30 -6.59
N PHE A 41 -1.26 8.45 -5.82
CA PHE A 41 -1.59 7.56 -4.72
C PHE A 41 -3.08 7.24 -4.64
N MET A 42 -3.40 6.10 -4.01
CA MET A 42 -4.76 5.69 -3.67
C MET A 42 -4.85 5.47 -2.16
N ASP A 43 -5.68 6.26 -1.47
CA ASP A 43 -5.70 6.33 -0.02
C ASP A 43 -6.89 5.58 0.57
N MET A 44 -6.63 4.91 1.68
CA MET A 44 -7.57 4.03 2.37
C MET A 44 -8.67 4.78 3.12
N PRO A 45 -9.83 4.14 3.37
CA PRO A 45 -11.02 4.78 3.95
C PRO A 45 -10.96 4.99 5.47
N ASN A 46 -9.94 4.49 6.16
CA ASN A 46 -9.83 4.46 7.62
C ASN A 46 -9.43 5.82 8.24
N THR A 47 -10.22 6.81 7.98
CA THR A 47 -10.13 8.20 8.50
C THR A 47 -11.20 8.46 9.58
N LEU A 48 -11.33 9.68 10.10
CA LEU A 48 -12.39 10.06 11.03
C LEU A 48 -13.16 11.28 10.48
N PRO A 49 -14.39 11.08 9.99
CA PRO A 49 -15.10 9.78 9.88
C PRO A 49 -14.47 8.84 8.83
N ASN A 50 -14.77 7.53 8.94
CA ASN A 50 -14.43 6.57 7.89
C ASN A 50 -15.16 6.94 6.58
N THR A 51 -14.51 6.74 5.42
CA THR A 51 -15.07 7.10 4.10
C THR A 51 -16.06 6.03 3.63
N LEU A 52 -17.28 6.04 4.17
CA LEU A 52 -18.30 4.99 3.96
C LEU A 52 -19.49 5.43 3.09
N THR A 53 -19.54 6.69 2.65
CA THR A 53 -20.60 7.22 1.77
C THR A 53 -20.00 8.04 0.63
N ASN A 54 -20.76 8.22 -0.44
CA ASN A 54 -20.34 9.03 -1.57
C ASN A 54 -20.10 10.50 -1.16
N GLU A 55 -20.87 11.06 -0.20
CA GLU A 55 -20.64 12.40 0.32
C GLU A 55 -19.30 12.53 1.04
N LEU A 56 -18.93 11.56 1.91
CA LEU A 56 -17.64 11.56 2.60
C LEU A 56 -16.48 11.37 1.62
N LEU A 57 -16.69 10.57 0.58
CA LEU A 57 -15.72 10.38 -0.48
C LEU A 57 -15.46 11.69 -1.23
N GLU A 58 -16.51 12.43 -1.66
CA GLU A 58 -16.38 13.72 -2.33
C GLU A 58 -15.80 14.82 -1.43
N GLN A 59 -16.10 14.80 -0.13
CA GLN A 59 -15.42 15.68 0.84
C GLN A 59 -13.91 15.44 0.87
N LYS A 60 -13.49 14.16 0.85
CA LYS A 60 -12.07 13.78 0.84
C LYS A 60 -11.38 14.22 -0.48
N TYR A 61 -12.04 14.06 -1.62
CA TYR A 61 -11.57 14.60 -2.90
C TYR A 61 -11.41 16.14 -2.87
N SER A 62 -12.37 16.83 -2.28
CA SER A 62 -12.33 18.30 -2.14
C SER A 62 -11.15 18.76 -1.25
N LEU A 63 -10.86 18.02 -0.17
CA LEU A 63 -9.69 18.28 0.68
C LEU A 63 -8.38 18.11 -0.10
N ALA A 64 -8.27 17.07 -0.91
CA ALA A 64 -7.05 16.78 -1.68
C ALA A 64 -6.80 17.81 -2.78
N ALA A 65 -7.85 18.31 -3.46
CA ALA A 65 -7.76 19.27 -4.56
C ALA A 65 -7.03 20.56 -4.16
N GLY A 66 -7.15 20.99 -2.90
CA GLY A 66 -6.49 22.20 -2.38
C GLY A 66 -5.11 21.98 -1.74
N LYS A 67 -4.62 20.73 -1.65
CA LYS A 67 -3.46 20.39 -0.83
C LYS A 67 -2.44 19.48 -1.50
N SER A 68 -2.89 18.52 -2.32
CA SER A 68 -2.02 17.43 -2.77
C SER A 68 -1.04 17.88 -3.85
N LEU A 69 0.24 17.54 -3.68
CA LEU A 69 1.27 17.72 -4.70
C LEU A 69 1.30 16.54 -5.70
N ALA A 70 0.80 15.37 -5.31
CA ALA A 70 0.66 14.19 -6.15
C ALA A 70 -0.79 13.98 -6.58
N ASN A 71 -1.03 13.24 -7.67
CA ASN A 71 -2.36 12.82 -8.08
C ASN A 71 -2.97 11.86 -7.06
N TYR A 72 -4.30 11.82 -6.96
CA TYR A 72 -4.96 11.10 -5.88
C TYR A 72 -6.25 10.40 -6.31
N SER A 73 -6.51 9.27 -5.68
CA SER A 73 -7.82 8.66 -5.58
C SER A 73 -8.04 8.11 -4.17
N PHE A 74 -9.29 7.79 -3.86
CA PHE A 74 -9.69 7.28 -2.55
C PHE A 74 -10.57 6.06 -2.73
N PHE A 75 -10.35 5.04 -1.89
CA PHE A 75 -11.25 3.90 -1.83
C PHE A 75 -12.52 4.24 -1.06
N MET A 76 -13.65 3.72 -1.54
CA MET A 76 -14.87 3.63 -0.75
C MET A 76 -14.70 2.51 0.28
N GLY A 77 -14.96 2.82 1.53
CA GLY A 77 -14.90 1.84 2.61
C GLY A 77 -16.03 0.83 2.52
N LEU A 78 -15.73 -0.43 2.80
CA LEU A 78 -16.65 -1.56 2.72
C LEU A 78 -16.87 -2.16 4.11
N THR A 79 -18.12 -2.12 4.59
CA THR A 79 -18.57 -2.72 5.86
C THR A 79 -19.87 -3.48 5.66
N LYS A 80 -20.28 -4.27 6.67
CA LYS A 80 -21.59 -4.93 6.67
C LYS A 80 -22.78 -3.95 6.57
N ASP A 81 -22.61 -2.73 7.05
CA ASP A 81 -23.70 -1.76 7.18
C ASP A 81 -23.83 -0.87 5.92
N ASN A 82 -22.76 -0.70 5.13
CA ASN A 82 -22.77 0.16 3.94
C ASN A 82 -22.55 -0.59 2.61
N TRP A 83 -22.55 -1.92 2.60
CA TRP A 83 -22.23 -2.69 1.37
C TRP A 83 -23.14 -2.33 0.18
N GLN A 84 -24.40 -1.96 0.43
CA GLN A 84 -25.32 -1.50 -0.62
C GLN A 84 -24.91 -0.17 -1.24
N GLU A 85 -24.37 0.76 -0.42
CA GLU A 85 -23.82 2.03 -0.89
C GLU A 85 -22.63 1.81 -1.82
N THR A 86 -21.79 0.83 -1.55
CA THR A 86 -20.62 0.51 -2.38
C THR A 86 -20.99 0.06 -3.79
N LEU A 87 -22.20 -0.48 -4.02
CA LEU A 87 -22.69 -0.85 -5.34
C LEU A 87 -22.94 0.36 -6.24
N ASN A 88 -23.14 1.55 -5.65
CA ASN A 88 -23.37 2.82 -6.34
C ASN A 88 -22.10 3.65 -6.52
N THR A 89 -20.93 3.08 -6.21
CA THR A 89 -19.64 3.78 -6.36
C THR A 89 -19.35 4.09 -7.82
N ASP A 90 -18.98 5.33 -8.11
CA ASP A 90 -18.61 5.78 -9.46
C ASP A 90 -17.27 5.18 -9.90
N THR A 91 -17.32 4.12 -10.68
CA THR A 91 -16.14 3.38 -11.15
C THR A 91 -15.25 4.13 -12.14
N GLU A 92 -15.66 5.29 -12.64
CA GLU A 92 -14.83 6.13 -13.51
C GLU A 92 -14.01 7.17 -12.71
N ASN A 93 -14.40 7.46 -11.48
CA ASN A 93 -13.80 8.48 -10.63
C ASN A 93 -13.32 7.97 -9.26
N VAL A 94 -13.48 6.66 -8.97
CA VAL A 94 -13.10 5.99 -7.71
C VAL A 94 -12.33 4.73 -8.02
N CYS A 95 -11.19 4.51 -7.32
CA CYS A 95 -10.29 3.40 -7.60
C CYS A 95 -10.87 2.02 -7.27
N GLY A 96 -11.80 1.94 -6.31
CA GLY A 96 -12.42 0.68 -5.91
C GLY A 96 -13.06 0.75 -4.53
N VAL A 97 -13.43 -0.40 -4.02
CA VAL A 97 -13.97 -0.56 -2.67
C VAL A 97 -13.02 -1.42 -1.83
N THR A 98 -12.91 -1.12 -0.53
CA THR A 98 -12.00 -1.84 0.36
C THR A 98 -12.50 -1.89 1.80
N ASP A 99 -12.15 -2.94 2.51
CA ASP A 99 -12.29 -3.04 3.95
C ASP A 99 -10.97 -2.71 4.69
N ASP A 100 -9.90 -2.40 3.97
CA ASP A 100 -8.58 -2.20 4.57
C ASP A 100 -8.56 -1.07 5.59
N GLY A 101 -7.97 -1.36 6.75
CA GLY A 101 -7.87 -0.46 7.90
C GLY A 101 -9.18 -0.21 8.66
N LEU A 102 -10.34 -0.73 8.22
CA LEU A 102 -11.62 -0.50 8.89
C LEU A 102 -11.85 -1.43 10.08
N TYR A 103 -11.31 -2.63 10.07
CA TYR A 103 -11.52 -3.65 11.10
C TYR A 103 -10.49 -3.63 12.24
N PHE A 104 -9.48 -2.79 12.19
CA PHE A 104 -8.52 -2.67 13.30
C PHE A 104 -9.11 -2.09 14.58
N SER A 105 -10.32 -1.58 14.56
CA SER A 105 -10.91 -0.89 15.71
C SER A 105 -11.86 -1.72 16.56
N LYS A 106 -12.37 -2.86 16.10
CA LYS A 106 -13.22 -3.81 16.87
C LYS A 106 -13.66 -4.98 15.98
N GLU A 107 -14.13 -6.07 16.53
CA GLU A 107 -14.76 -7.30 16.05
C GLU A 107 -15.56 -7.26 14.70
N ASP A 108 -15.36 -6.21 13.87
CA ASP A 108 -16.16 -5.86 12.71
C ASP A 108 -15.50 -6.21 11.36
N GLY A 109 -14.43 -7.00 11.36
CA GLY A 109 -13.83 -7.50 10.11
C GLY A 109 -14.89 -8.23 9.29
N ILE A 110 -15.21 -7.69 8.10
CA ILE A 110 -16.29 -8.23 7.27
C ILE A 110 -15.98 -9.65 6.80
N ILE A 111 -14.71 -9.95 6.54
CA ILE A 111 -14.25 -11.24 6.04
C ILE A 111 -14.41 -12.32 7.12
N ALA A 112 -13.95 -12.07 8.34
CA ALA A 112 -13.89 -13.07 9.39
C ALA A 112 -15.22 -13.29 10.10
N ASN A 113 -16.01 -12.22 10.27
CA ASN A 113 -17.18 -12.25 11.14
C ASN A 113 -18.52 -12.28 10.37
N TYR A 114 -18.50 -11.97 9.06
CA TYR A 114 -19.72 -11.83 8.26
C TYR A 114 -19.58 -12.43 6.85
N PRO A 115 -19.31 -13.74 6.73
CA PRO A 115 -19.08 -14.39 5.44
C PRO A 115 -20.30 -14.26 4.48
N GLU A 116 -21.53 -14.19 5.03
CA GLU A 116 -22.72 -13.99 4.25
C GLU A 116 -22.79 -12.60 3.57
N TYR A 117 -22.16 -11.58 4.14
CA TYR A 117 -22.05 -10.26 3.50
C TYR A 117 -20.99 -10.26 2.40
N ILE A 118 -19.88 -10.94 2.59
CA ILE A 118 -18.85 -11.12 1.55
C ILE A 118 -19.46 -11.75 0.31
N GLU A 119 -20.23 -12.84 0.46
CA GLU A 119 -20.93 -13.46 -0.66
C GLU A 119 -21.90 -12.50 -1.37
N LYS A 120 -22.70 -11.72 -0.61
CA LYS A 120 -23.60 -10.70 -1.18
C LYS A 120 -22.86 -9.62 -1.96
N ILE A 121 -21.73 -9.12 -1.43
CA ILE A 121 -20.92 -8.11 -2.07
C ILE A 121 -20.37 -8.65 -3.39
N PHE A 122 -19.73 -9.80 -3.36
CA PHE A 122 -19.16 -10.41 -4.56
C PHE A 122 -20.24 -10.77 -5.61
N ALA A 123 -21.42 -11.22 -5.19
CA ALA A 123 -22.52 -11.53 -6.09
C ALA A 123 -23.10 -10.29 -6.81
N ASN A 124 -22.95 -9.09 -6.25
CA ASN A 124 -23.60 -7.88 -6.77
C ASN A 124 -22.63 -6.79 -7.21
N SER A 125 -21.34 -6.84 -6.82
CA SER A 125 -20.37 -5.80 -7.15
C SER A 125 -19.86 -5.92 -8.59
N ASN A 126 -19.79 -4.79 -9.29
CA ASN A 126 -19.18 -4.64 -10.60
C ASN A 126 -17.89 -3.80 -10.57
N THR A 127 -17.48 -3.35 -9.39
CA THR A 127 -16.25 -2.56 -9.18
C THR A 127 -15.06 -3.45 -8.82
N LEU A 128 -13.86 -2.87 -8.74
CA LEU A 128 -12.70 -3.54 -8.15
C LEU A 128 -12.90 -3.65 -6.64
N ILE A 129 -12.81 -4.86 -6.12
CA ILE A 129 -12.80 -5.15 -4.69
C ILE A 129 -11.35 -5.38 -4.29
N ALA A 130 -10.80 -4.53 -3.43
CA ALA A 130 -9.43 -4.63 -2.95
C ALA A 130 -9.44 -4.90 -1.45
N LEU A 131 -8.80 -5.96 -0.98
CA LEU A 131 -9.01 -6.45 0.39
C LEU A 131 -7.69 -6.79 1.09
N HIS A 132 -7.69 -6.53 2.40
CA HIS A 132 -6.78 -7.15 3.36
C HIS A 132 -7.16 -8.63 3.56
N SER A 133 -6.19 -9.53 3.73
CA SER A 133 -6.46 -10.97 3.78
C SER A 133 -5.75 -11.69 4.93
N GLU A 134 -6.23 -11.48 6.16
CA GLU A 134 -5.79 -12.24 7.34
C GLU A 134 -6.99 -12.84 8.08
N ASN A 135 -6.80 -13.97 8.74
CA ASN A 135 -7.82 -14.67 9.53
C ASN A 135 -7.78 -14.24 10.99
N ASP A 136 -8.76 -13.45 11.42
CA ASP A 136 -8.81 -12.92 12.78
C ASP A 136 -8.96 -14.01 13.86
N ALA A 137 -9.65 -15.11 13.58
CA ALA A 137 -9.79 -16.21 14.53
C ALA A 137 -8.44 -16.89 14.82
N ILE A 138 -7.61 -17.09 13.79
CA ILE A 138 -6.26 -17.62 13.92
C ILE A 138 -5.38 -16.62 14.68
N ILE A 139 -5.42 -15.34 14.32
CA ILE A 139 -4.67 -14.28 15.00
C ILE A 139 -5.04 -14.22 16.48
N LYS A 140 -6.32 -14.24 16.82
CA LYS A 140 -6.81 -14.25 18.20
C LYS A 140 -6.30 -15.45 18.97
N ARG A 141 -6.43 -16.66 18.41
CA ARG A 141 -5.92 -17.92 19.00
C ARG A 141 -4.41 -17.83 19.30
N ASN A 142 -3.63 -17.35 18.33
CA ASN A 142 -2.19 -17.22 18.47
C ASN A 142 -1.81 -16.15 19.50
N THR A 143 -2.54 -15.03 19.52
CA THR A 143 -2.37 -13.96 20.51
C THR A 143 -2.61 -14.48 21.93
N GLU A 144 -3.72 -15.19 22.17
CA GLU A 144 -4.05 -15.72 23.50
C GLU A 144 -3.00 -16.75 23.98
N LYS A 145 -2.48 -17.58 23.07
CA LYS A 145 -1.39 -18.52 23.40
C LYS A 145 -0.13 -17.78 23.90
N LEU A 146 0.30 -16.73 23.22
CA LEU A 146 1.49 -15.97 23.62
C LEU A 146 1.22 -15.09 24.85
N LYS A 147 -0.01 -14.65 25.07
CA LYS A 147 -0.39 -13.97 26.31
C LYS A 147 -0.24 -14.86 27.55
N GLN A 148 -0.48 -16.17 27.43
CA GLN A 148 -0.26 -17.12 28.53
C GLN A 148 1.22 -17.20 28.93
N GLU A 149 2.14 -17.00 27.99
CA GLU A 149 3.58 -17.07 28.22
C GLU A 149 4.18 -15.72 28.66
N PHE A 150 3.80 -14.64 27.97
CA PHE A 150 4.43 -13.30 28.09
C PHE A 150 3.55 -12.25 28.78
N ASN A 151 2.30 -12.58 29.10
CA ASN A 151 1.27 -11.60 29.51
C ASN A 151 1.11 -10.52 28.43
N GLU A 152 1.11 -9.23 28.83
CA GLU A 152 1.03 -8.11 27.88
C GLU A 152 2.38 -7.73 27.26
N ASN A 153 3.47 -8.34 27.67
CA ASN A 153 4.84 -8.00 27.25
C ASN A 153 5.36 -8.94 26.16
N ILE A 154 4.53 -9.31 25.21
CA ILE A 154 4.94 -10.14 24.07
C ILE A 154 6.04 -9.38 23.31
N PRO A 155 7.24 -9.99 23.09
CA PRO A 155 8.30 -9.38 22.29
C PRO A 155 7.85 -9.20 20.83
N PHE A 156 8.27 -8.10 20.18
CA PHE A 156 7.86 -7.81 18.81
C PHE A 156 8.29 -8.87 17.80
N GLU A 157 9.33 -9.60 18.06
CA GLU A 157 9.81 -10.73 17.25
C GLU A 157 8.81 -11.89 17.15
N TYR A 158 7.80 -11.94 18.03
CA TYR A 158 6.69 -12.89 17.94
C TYR A 158 5.52 -12.41 17.07
N HIS A 159 5.60 -11.20 16.53
CA HIS A 159 4.56 -10.68 15.65
C HIS A 159 4.25 -11.59 14.45
N PRO A 160 5.25 -12.16 13.73
CA PRO A 160 5.00 -13.12 12.67
C PRO A 160 4.46 -14.49 13.14
N LEU A 161 4.52 -14.81 14.42
CA LEU A 161 3.87 -16.02 14.97
C LEU A 161 2.40 -15.75 15.31
N ILE A 162 2.05 -14.52 15.68
CA ILE A 162 0.66 -14.11 15.89
C ILE A 162 -0.06 -14.01 14.55
N ARG A 163 0.50 -13.26 13.61
CA ARG A 163 0.02 -13.08 12.23
C ARG A 163 0.82 -13.98 11.31
N ASN A 164 0.61 -15.29 11.48
CA ASN A 164 1.40 -16.32 10.83
C ASN A 164 0.96 -16.61 9.39
N GLU A 165 1.69 -17.48 8.71
CA GLU A 165 1.41 -17.87 7.33
C GLU A 165 0.02 -18.50 7.17
N GLU A 166 -0.44 -19.30 8.17
CA GLU A 166 -1.77 -19.91 8.17
C GLU A 166 -2.89 -18.86 8.13
N ALA A 167 -2.73 -17.78 8.94
CA ALA A 167 -3.71 -16.70 9.01
C ALA A 167 -3.84 -15.97 7.66
N CYS A 168 -2.73 -15.71 6.99
CA CYS A 168 -2.72 -15.07 5.66
C CYS A 168 -3.27 -16.03 4.59
N TYR A 169 -2.69 -17.22 4.46
CA TYR A 169 -3.03 -18.19 3.41
C TYR A 169 -4.50 -18.60 3.41
N SER A 170 -5.09 -18.85 4.60
CA SER A 170 -6.46 -19.33 4.69
C SER A 170 -7.46 -18.32 4.11
N THR A 171 -7.33 -17.06 4.48
CA THR A 171 -8.22 -15.98 4.00
C THR A 171 -7.96 -15.64 2.53
N THR A 172 -6.70 -15.52 2.13
CA THR A 172 -6.33 -15.31 0.72
C THR A 172 -6.96 -16.37 -0.19
N LYS A 173 -6.84 -17.65 0.18
CA LYS A 173 -7.42 -18.75 -0.58
C LYS A 173 -8.94 -18.68 -0.65
N GLU A 174 -9.60 -18.36 0.45
CA GLU A 174 -11.06 -18.21 0.52
C GLU A 174 -11.55 -17.10 -0.41
N LEU A 175 -10.96 -15.90 -0.33
CA LEU A 175 -11.31 -14.75 -1.16
C LEU A 175 -11.11 -15.02 -2.66
N ILE A 176 -10.02 -15.69 -3.03
CA ILE A 176 -9.76 -16.12 -4.41
C ILE A 176 -10.89 -17.07 -4.90
N ASN A 177 -11.34 -18.01 -4.07
CA ASN A 177 -12.40 -18.94 -4.42
C ASN A 177 -13.74 -18.22 -4.61
N ILE A 178 -14.08 -17.28 -3.73
CA ILE A 178 -15.29 -16.47 -3.84
C ILE A 178 -15.23 -15.60 -5.10
N ALA A 179 -14.11 -14.92 -5.37
CA ALA A 179 -13.93 -14.11 -6.57
C ALA A 179 -14.07 -14.95 -7.87
N LYS A 180 -13.53 -16.18 -7.89
CA LYS A 180 -13.70 -17.11 -9.01
C LYS A 180 -15.17 -17.54 -9.18
N LYS A 181 -15.88 -17.80 -8.08
CA LYS A 181 -17.30 -18.20 -8.10
C LYS A 181 -18.19 -17.14 -8.75
N TYR A 182 -17.97 -15.87 -8.43
CA TYR A 182 -18.79 -14.75 -8.92
C TYR A 182 -18.18 -14.00 -10.11
N GLY A 183 -16.92 -14.29 -10.47
CA GLY A 183 -16.23 -13.66 -11.59
C GLY A 183 -15.83 -12.19 -11.33
N ASN A 184 -15.64 -11.79 -10.08
CA ASN A 184 -15.27 -10.42 -9.72
C ASN A 184 -13.84 -10.05 -10.10
N ARG A 185 -13.58 -8.74 -10.14
CA ARG A 185 -12.24 -8.20 -10.07
C ARG A 185 -11.86 -8.07 -8.59
N LEU A 186 -10.85 -8.83 -8.20
CA LEU A 186 -10.28 -8.84 -6.84
C LEU A 186 -8.82 -8.41 -6.90
N HIS A 187 -8.43 -7.49 -6.03
CA HIS A 187 -7.04 -7.19 -5.72
C HIS A 187 -6.76 -7.54 -4.27
N LEU A 188 -5.69 -8.27 -3.99
CA LEU A 188 -5.29 -8.61 -2.63
C LEU A 188 -4.05 -7.83 -2.25
N PHE A 189 -4.20 -7.01 -1.22
CA PHE A 189 -3.16 -6.14 -0.69
C PHE A 189 -2.04 -6.94 0.00
N HIS A 190 -0.84 -6.37 0.02
CA HIS A 190 0.30 -6.71 0.87
C HIS A 190 0.51 -8.21 1.12
N ILE A 191 0.55 -9.03 0.07
CA ILE A 191 0.90 -10.46 0.19
C ILE A 191 2.26 -10.59 0.88
N SER A 192 2.31 -11.41 1.92
CA SER A 192 3.46 -11.48 2.82
C SER A 192 4.10 -12.86 2.90
N THR A 193 3.53 -13.87 2.26
CA THR A 193 4.02 -15.26 2.32
C THR A 193 4.21 -15.88 0.94
N LEU A 194 5.17 -16.79 0.81
CA LEU A 194 5.36 -17.62 -0.37
C LEU A 194 4.11 -18.45 -0.68
N ALA A 195 3.49 -19.02 0.37
CA ALA A 195 2.32 -19.87 0.21
C ALA A 195 1.12 -19.12 -0.38
N GLU A 196 0.90 -17.86 0.00
CA GLU A 196 -0.11 -17.01 -0.62
C GLU A 196 0.23 -16.70 -2.08
N ALA A 197 1.48 -16.29 -2.35
CA ALA A 197 1.94 -15.93 -3.68
C ALA A 197 1.75 -17.07 -4.69
N GLU A 198 1.88 -18.33 -4.26
CA GLU A 198 1.63 -19.51 -5.09
C GLU A 198 0.17 -19.70 -5.53
N LEU A 199 -0.80 -19.03 -4.88
CA LEU A 199 -2.22 -19.10 -5.24
C LEU A 199 -2.56 -18.30 -6.50
N PHE A 200 -1.70 -17.36 -6.92
CA PHE A 200 -1.99 -16.45 -8.04
C PHE A 200 -1.54 -17.02 -9.39
N ASP A 201 -2.32 -16.67 -10.40
CA ASP A 201 -2.08 -17.08 -11.79
C ASP A 201 -1.00 -16.18 -12.44
N ASN A 202 -0.12 -16.80 -13.20
CA ASN A 202 0.90 -16.10 -14.00
C ASN A 202 0.84 -16.44 -15.49
N LYS A 203 -0.21 -17.12 -15.94
CA LYS A 203 -0.41 -17.52 -17.35
C LYS A 203 -1.32 -16.57 -18.10
N THR A 204 -2.26 -15.96 -17.40
CA THR A 204 -3.19 -14.98 -17.95
C THR A 204 -2.48 -13.63 -18.10
N ALA A 205 -2.58 -13.01 -19.28
CA ALA A 205 -2.09 -11.66 -19.49
C ALA A 205 -2.75 -10.66 -18.52
N LEU A 206 -1.99 -9.70 -17.98
CA LEU A 206 -2.43 -8.81 -16.88
C LEU A 206 -3.75 -8.08 -17.21
N ASN A 207 -3.90 -7.57 -18.43
CA ASN A 207 -5.12 -6.88 -18.87
C ASN A 207 -6.39 -7.76 -18.89
N LYS A 208 -6.23 -9.09 -18.80
CA LYS A 208 -7.32 -10.08 -18.70
C LYS A 208 -7.43 -10.71 -17.31
N LYS A 209 -6.43 -10.47 -16.44
CA LYS A 209 -6.40 -10.97 -15.07
C LYS A 209 -7.52 -10.34 -14.25
N ARG A 210 -8.33 -11.14 -13.60
CA ARG A 210 -9.40 -10.66 -12.72
C ARG A 210 -9.01 -10.68 -11.25
N ILE A 211 -8.07 -11.53 -10.89
CA ILE A 211 -7.54 -11.65 -9.52
C ILE A 211 -6.07 -11.27 -9.57
N THR A 212 -5.71 -10.20 -8.89
CA THR A 212 -4.38 -9.59 -8.85
C THR A 212 -3.91 -9.40 -7.43
N ALA A 213 -2.63 -9.22 -7.22
CA ALA A 213 -2.06 -9.04 -5.90
C ALA A 213 -0.78 -8.20 -5.92
N GLU A 214 -0.44 -7.66 -4.76
CA GLU A 214 0.75 -6.85 -4.57
C GLU A 214 1.69 -7.40 -3.49
N ALA A 215 2.95 -6.99 -3.57
CA ALA A 215 3.89 -7.05 -2.46
C ALA A 215 4.19 -5.62 -1.98
N CYS A 216 4.36 -5.42 -0.67
CA CYS A 216 4.79 -4.12 -0.16
C CYS A 216 6.31 -4.06 0.05
N VAL A 217 6.87 -2.86 -0.14
CA VAL A 217 8.32 -2.61 -0.04
C VAL A 217 8.90 -3.12 1.28
N HIS A 218 8.19 -2.97 2.40
CA HIS A 218 8.67 -3.44 3.71
C HIS A 218 8.75 -4.97 3.81
N HIS A 219 7.88 -5.74 3.13
CA HIS A 219 7.97 -7.20 3.05
C HIS A 219 9.12 -7.67 2.14
N LEU A 220 9.52 -6.85 1.16
CA LEU A 220 10.67 -7.12 0.29
C LEU A 220 12.00 -6.73 0.93
N TRP A 221 11.99 -5.73 1.85
CA TRP A 221 13.20 -5.21 2.47
C TRP A 221 13.57 -5.91 3.78
N PHE A 222 12.62 -6.01 4.70
CA PHE A 222 12.84 -6.56 6.04
C PHE A 222 12.53 -8.05 6.11
N SER A 223 13.14 -8.72 7.08
CA SER A 223 12.81 -10.08 7.52
C SER A 223 12.43 -10.11 9.00
N ASP A 224 11.96 -11.24 9.50
CA ASP A 224 11.63 -11.43 10.91
C ASP A 224 12.84 -11.22 11.86
N GLN A 225 14.08 -11.33 11.35
CA GLN A 225 15.29 -11.08 12.12
C GLN A 225 15.44 -9.60 12.52
N ASP A 226 14.88 -8.68 11.72
CA ASP A 226 14.97 -7.25 11.93
C ASP A 226 14.12 -6.76 13.11
N TYR A 227 13.14 -7.54 13.58
CA TYR A 227 12.36 -7.19 14.77
C TYR A 227 13.22 -7.01 16.01
N LYS A 228 14.32 -7.77 16.16
CA LYS A 228 15.26 -7.64 17.29
C LYS A 228 15.85 -6.24 17.41
N LYS A 229 16.10 -5.60 16.26
CA LYS A 229 16.71 -4.26 16.19
C LYS A 229 15.67 -3.15 16.11
N LEU A 230 14.63 -3.34 15.31
CA LEU A 230 13.68 -2.28 14.94
C LEU A 230 12.37 -2.34 15.75
N GLY A 231 12.03 -3.50 16.33
CA GLY A 231 10.87 -3.66 17.21
C GLY A 231 9.58 -3.15 16.59
N ALA A 232 8.88 -2.29 17.30
CA ALA A 232 7.62 -1.71 16.86
C ALA A 232 7.73 -0.90 15.56
N LYS A 233 8.92 -0.37 15.20
CA LYS A 233 9.10 0.41 13.96
C LYS A 233 8.77 -0.39 12.69
N ILE A 234 8.90 -1.73 12.75
CA ILE A 234 8.55 -2.62 11.63
C ILE A 234 7.35 -3.53 11.92
N LYS A 235 6.53 -3.20 12.90
CA LYS A 235 5.28 -3.89 13.17
C LYS A 235 4.22 -3.42 12.17
N TRP A 236 3.99 -4.19 11.10
CA TRP A 236 2.91 -4.05 10.11
C TRP A 236 1.92 -5.21 10.22
N ASN A 237 0.77 -5.07 9.60
CA ASN A 237 -0.23 -6.12 9.40
C ASN A 237 -0.53 -6.24 7.90
N PRO A 238 -0.18 -7.36 7.26
CA PRO A 238 0.44 -8.57 7.80
C PRO A 238 1.85 -8.34 8.35
N ALA A 239 2.26 -9.23 9.27
CA ALA A 239 3.60 -9.19 9.83
C ALA A 239 4.68 -9.44 8.76
N ILE A 240 5.85 -8.83 8.92
CA ILE A 240 7.05 -9.18 8.17
C ILE A 240 7.44 -10.62 8.53
N LYS A 241 7.68 -11.45 7.53
CA LYS A 241 7.93 -12.89 7.65
C LYS A 241 9.42 -13.22 7.51
N SER A 242 9.71 -14.53 7.48
CA SER A 242 11.07 -15.06 7.34
C SER A 242 11.70 -14.70 5.98
N GLU A 243 13.03 -14.81 5.91
CA GLU A 243 13.80 -14.63 4.65
C GLU A 243 13.33 -15.58 3.53
N VAL A 244 12.82 -16.78 3.89
CA VAL A 244 12.25 -17.71 2.90
C VAL A 244 11.02 -17.10 2.24
N ASN A 245 10.13 -16.47 3.02
CA ASN A 245 8.98 -15.78 2.48
C ASN A 245 9.40 -14.55 1.67
N GLN A 246 10.32 -13.74 2.18
CA GLN A 246 10.86 -12.58 1.45
C GLN A 246 11.39 -12.99 0.07
N LYS A 247 12.21 -14.05 0.00
CA LYS A 247 12.71 -14.59 -1.27
C LYS A 247 11.57 -15.06 -2.17
N GLY A 248 10.58 -15.74 -1.60
CA GLY A 248 9.39 -16.21 -2.31
C GLY A 248 8.59 -15.07 -2.94
N LEU A 249 8.49 -13.91 -2.28
CA LEU A 249 7.85 -12.72 -2.85
C LEU A 249 8.64 -12.18 -4.06
N PHE A 250 9.98 -12.12 -4.00
CA PHE A 250 10.79 -11.75 -5.17
C PHE A 250 10.58 -12.72 -6.33
N ASP A 251 10.63 -14.03 -6.07
CA ASP A 251 10.41 -15.05 -7.10
C ASP A 251 9.00 -14.89 -7.72
N ALA A 252 7.98 -14.57 -6.92
CA ALA A 252 6.62 -14.35 -7.38
C ALA A 252 6.45 -13.06 -8.20
N LEU A 253 7.17 -11.98 -7.85
CA LEU A 253 7.22 -10.76 -8.67
C LEU A 253 7.90 -11.01 -10.02
N HIS A 254 9.02 -11.75 -10.04
CA HIS A 254 9.75 -12.09 -11.26
C HIS A 254 8.94 -12.99 -12.21
N ASN A 255 8.19 -13.94 -11.67
CA ASN A 255 7.42 -14.87 -12.49
C ASN A 255 6.00 -14.40 -12.80
N GLY A 256 5.58 -13.20 -12.35
CA GLY A 256 4.29 -12.58 -12.63
C GLY A 256 3.10 -13.14 -11.82
N LYS A 257 3.35 -13.86 -10.73
CA LYS A 257 2.31 -14.23 -9.76
C LYS A 257 1.86 -13.02 -8.95
N LEU A 258 2.81 -12.21 -8.48
CA LEU A 258 2.53 -10.89 -7.91
C LEU A 258 2.68 -9.83 -8.99
N ASP A 259 1.70 -8.96 -9.06
CA ASP A 259 1.49 -8.07 -10.21
C ASP A 259 2.12 -6.70 -10.02
N ILE A 260 2.07 -6.13 -8.81
CA ILE A 260 2.52 -4.77 -8.50
C ILE A 260 3.28 -4.69 -7.17
N ILE A 261 3.86 -3.53 -6.92
CA ILE A 261 4.52 -3.18 -5.65
C ILE A 261 3.90 -1.90 -5.11
N ALA A 262 3.49 -1.94 -3.84
CA ALA A 262 2.92 -0.83 -3.08
C ALA A 262 3.74 -0.51 -1.83
N THR A 263 3.28 0.47 -1.02
CA THR A 263 3.97 0.80 0.23
C THR A 263 3.26 0.33 1.49
N ASP A 264 1.94 0.29 1.53
CA ASP A 264 1.19 0.28 2.78
C ASP A 264 1.72 1.34 3.75
N HIS A 265 1.89 2.58 3.23
CA HIS A 265 2.31 3.71 4.03
C HIS A 265 1.26 4.03 5.08
N ALA A 266 1.51 3.62 6.31
CA ALA A 266 0.56 3.70 7.42
C ALA A 266 1.19 4.40 8.64
N PRO A 267 1.45 5.72 8.57
CA PRO A 267 2.20 6.45 9.58
C PRO A 267 1.46 6.54 10.91
N HIS A 268 2.24 6.45 11.99
CA HIS A 268 1.85 6.71 13.37
C HIS A 268 2.90 7.59 14.02
N SER A 269 2.52 8.45 14.96
CA SER A 269 3.49 9.20 15.75
C SER A 269 4.43 8.25 16.50
N ILE A 270 5.65 8.67 16.78
CA ILE A 270 6.60 7.83 17.52
C ILE A 270 6.06 7.43 18.90
N LYS A 271 5.24 8.28 19.51
CA LYS A 271 4.54 7.98 20.78
C LYS A 271 3.59 6.79 20.63
N GLU A 272 2.88 6.68 19.52
CA GLU A 272 1.96 5.56 19.23
C GLU A 272 2.71 4.27 18.83
N LYS A 273 4.00 4.37 18.53
CA LYS A 273 4.90 3.22 18.26
C LYS A 273 5.64 2.76 19.51
N THR A 274 5.38 3.34 20.68
CA THR A 274 6.03 2.99 21.95
C THR A 274 5.10 2.20 22.87
N GLY A 275 5.68 1.50 23.84
CA GLY A 275 4.96 0.68 24.82
C GLY A 275 5.07 -0.82 24.55
N ASN A 276 4.20 -1.60 25.17
CA ASN A 276 4.15 -3.04 24.97
C ASN A 276 3.52 -3.40 23.61
N TYR A 277 3.52 -4.67 23.29
CA TYR A 277 3.02 -5.19 22.01
C TYR A 277 1.60 -4.69 21.64
N PHE A 278 0.70 -4.60 22.62
CA PHE A 278 -0.70 -4.19 22.39
C PHE A 278 -0.89 -2.68 22.27
N LYS A 279 0.00 -1.89 22.87
CA LYS A 279 -0.04 -0.42 22.81
C LYS A 279 0.60 0.13 21.54
N ALA A 280 1.69 -0.50 21.10
CA ALA A 280 2.39 -0.07 19.89
C ALA A 280 1.55 -0.41 18.65
N LEU A 281 1.05 0.61 17.94
CA LEU A 281 0.21 0.44 16.76
C LEU A 281 0.98 -0.16 15.58
N SER A 282 0.28 -0.92 14.73
CA SER A 282 0.85 -1.48 13.49
C SER A 282 0.80 -0.47 12.35
N GLY A 283 1.82 -0.46 11.50
CA GLY A 283 2.02 0.48 10.39
C GLY A 283 3.25 1.38 10.59
N GLY A 284 3.75 1.93 9.51
CA GLY A 284 4.89 2.85 9.49
C GLY A 284 4.98 3.66 8.20
N PRO A 285 5.80 4.72 8.15
CA PRO A 285 5.93 5.58 6.98
C PRO A 285 6.88 4.99 5.94
N LEU A 286 6.51 5.04 4.65
CA LEU A 286 7.29 4.47 3.55
C LEU A 286 7.36 5.30 2.27
N VAL A 287 6.36 6.14 1.92
CA VAL A 287 6.25 6.77 0.58
C VAL A 287 7.50 7.54 0.14
N GLN A 288 8.24 8.19 1.06
CA GLN A 288 9.47 8.89 0.72
C GLN A 288 10.62 7.94 0.35
N HIS A 289 10.66 6.75 0.95
CA HIS A 289 11.79 5.84 0.86
C HIS A 289 11.51 4.59 0.01
N ALA A 290 10.30 4.43 -0.52
CA ALA A 290 9.91 3.24 -1.26
C ALA A 290 10.72 3.07 -2.56
N LEU A 291 10.70 4.04 -3.46
CA LEU A 291 11.49 3.96 -4.69
C LEU A 291 13.00 3.94 -4.41
N PRO A 292 13.58 4.75 -3.50
CA PRO A 292 14.97 4.57 -3.07
C PRO A 292 15.31 3.15 -2.60
N ALA A 293 14.43 2.48 -1.85
CA ALA A 293 14.64 1.09 -1.43
C ALA A 293 14.60 0.11 -2.61
N LEU A 294 13.68 0.28 -3.57
CA LEU A 294 13.64 -0.54 -4.79
C LEU A 294 14.89 -0.33 -5.66
N LEU A 295 15.39 0.90 -5.76
CA LEU A 295 16.65 1.19 -6.47
C LEU A 295 17.87 0.59 -5.75
N GLU A 296 17.86 0.49 -4.42
CA GLU A 296 18.88 -0.24 -3.68
C GLU A 296 18.82 -1.74 -3.96
N MET A 297 17.61 -2.32 -4.09
CA MET A 297 17.42 -3.70 -4.51
C MET A 297 17.90 -3.90 -5.96
N HIS A 298 17.81 -2.88 -6.83
CA HIS A 298 18.42 -2.90 -8.16
C HIS A 298 19.95 -2.99 -8.07
N HIS A 299 20.60 -2.18 -7.24
CA HIS A 299 22.05 -2.29 -7.00
C HIS A 299 22.47 -3.67 -6.47
N GLN A 300 21.60 -4.34 -5.74
CA GLN A 300 21.79 -5.71 -5.24
C GLN A 300 21.46 -6.78 -6.28
N ASN A 301 21.15 -6.42 -7.53
CA ASN A 301 20.73 -7.32 -8.63
C ASN A 301 19.47 -8.16 -8.30
N LYS A 302 18.62 -7.68 -7.38
CA LYS A 302 17.34 -8.33 -7.06
C LYS A 302 16.22 -7.92 -8.02
N MET A 303 16.31 -6.76 -8.66
CA MET A 303 15.33 -6.21 -9.60
C MET A 303 16.01 -5.40 -10.70
N SER A 304 15.46 -5.40 -11.92
CA SER A 304 15.88 -4.46 -12.96
C SER A 304 15.10 -3.13 -12.85
N LEU A 305 15.59 -2.06 -13.50
CA LEU A 305 14.86 -0.78 -13.57
C LEU A 305 13.54 -0.92 -14.33
N GLU A 306 13.54 -1.75 -15.38
CA GLU A 306 12.33 -2.07 -16.16
C GLU A 306 11.29 -2.74 -15.29
N MET A 307 11.70 -3.69 -14.44
CA MET A 307 10.79 -4.36 -13.51
C MET A 307 10.26 -3.38 -12.46
N ILE A 308 11.07 -2.47 -11.94
CA ILE A 308 10.60 -1.41 -11.04
C ILE A 308 9.53 -0.58 -11.74
N ALA A 309 9.78 -0.07 -12.95
CA ALA A 309 8.81 0.70 -13.72
C ALA A 309 7.54 -0.12 -14.04
N GLU A 310 7.69 -1.40 -14.39
CA GLU A 310 6.56 -2.32 -14.62
C GLU A 310 5.69 -2.46 -13.37
N LYS A 311 6.30 -2.81 -12.24
CA LYS A 311 5.56 -3.15 -11.01
C LYS A 311 5.02 -1.94 -10.25
N THR A 312 5.62 -0.76 -10.41
CA THR A 312 5.21 0.45 -9.69
C THR A 312 4.41 1.45 -10.53
N ALA A 313 4.34 1.26 -11.86
CA ALA A 313 3.61 2.19 -12.72
C ALA A 313 2.75 1.49 -13.78
N HIS A 314 3.35 0.71 -14.68
CA HIS A 314 2.64 0.12 -15.81
C HIS A 314 1.51 -0.81 -15.35
N ASN A 315 1.84 -1.77 -14.49
CA ASN A 315 0.88 -2.77 -14.02
C ASN A 315 -0.20 -2.17 -13.12
N VAL A 316 0.14 -1.18 -12.31
CA VAL A 316 -0.86 -0.45 -11.51
C VAL A 316 -1.87 0.23 -12.42
N ALA A 317 -1.40 0.94 -13.46
CA ALA A 317 -2.28 1.58 -14.43
C ALA A 317 -3.18 0.57 -15.16
N GLU A 318 -2.68 -0.62 -15.51
CA GLU A 318 -3.47 -1.68 -16.15
C GLU A 318 -4.51 -2.29 -15.21
N ILE A 319 -4.14 -2.60 -13.96
CA ILE A 319 -5.04 -3.19 -12.96
C ILE A 319 -6.18 -2.23 -12.64
N TYR A 320 -5.87 -0.98 -12.33
CA TYR A 320 -6.86 0.02 -11.97
C TYR A 320 -7.58 0.64 -13.17
N LYS A 321 -7.13 0.35 -14.41
CA LYS A 321 -7.67 0.97 -15.64
C LYS A 321 -7.50 2.49 -15.66
N LEU A 322 -6.37 2.98 -15.17
CA LEU A 322 -6.06 4.41 -15.14
C LEU A 322 -6.04 5.00 -16.56
N LYS A 323 -6.67 6.16 -16.74
CA LYS A 323 -6.64 6.88 -18.01
C LYS A 323 -5.37 7.68 -18.15
N GLU A 324 -4.63 7.44 -19.25
CA GLU A 324 -3.51 8.24 -19.73
C GLU A 324 -2.37 8.46 -18.72
N ARG A 325 -2.12 7.47 -17.82
CA ARG A 325 -1.07 7.49 -16.80
C ARG A 325 -0.31 6.17 -16.73
N GLY A 326 0.81 6.16 -16.02
CA GLY A 326 1.63 4.98 -15.75
C GLY A 326 2.63 4.64 -16.86
N TYR A 327 2.66 5.38 -17.96
CA TYR A 327 3.57 5.15 -19.09
C TYR A 327 4.22 6.46 -19.58
N ILE A 328 5.45 6.38 -20.04
CA ILE A 328 6.11 7.45 -20.80
C ILE A 328 5.69 7.32 -22.26
N ARG A 329 4.64 8.06 -22.64
CA ARG A 329 3.99 7.94 -23.95
C ARG A 329 3.35 9.27 -24.37
N GLU A 330 3.39 9.58 -25.67
CA GLU A 330 2.66 10.73 -26.22
C GLU A 330 1.15 10.64 -25.93
N GLY A 331 0.54 11.76 -25.58
CA GLY A 331 -0.86 11.85 -25.17
C GLY A 331 -1.15 11.49 -23.72
N TYR A 332 -0.14 10.99 -22.97
CA TYR A 332 -0.26 10.67 -21.54
C TYR A 332 0.19 11.86 -20.68
N PHE A 333 -0.33 11.94 -19.48
CA PHE A 333 0.17 12.90 -18.49
C PHE A 333 1.66 12.65 -18.20
N ALA A 334 2.43 13.73 -18.16
CA ALA A 334 3.85 13.65 -17.81
C ALA A 334 4.01 13.53 -16.29
N ASP A 335 3.78 12.33 -15.78
CA ASP A 335 4.07 11.90 -14.41
C ASP A 335 5.39 11.13 -14.45
N LEU A 336 6.49 11.80 -14.11
CA LEU A 336 7.85 11.32 -14.41
C LEU A 336 8.78 11.52 -13.22
N VAL A 337 9.80 10.67 -13.14
CA VAL A 337 10.87 10.76 -12.14
C VAL A 337 12.24 10.69 -12.78
N LEU A 338 13.11 11.62 -12.43
CA LEU A 338 14.54 11.59 -12.77
C LEU A 338 15.33 11.09 -11.56
N VAL A 339 16.15 10.06 -11.80
CA VAL A 339 16.93 9.37 -10.77
C VAL A 339 18.41 9.43 -11.10
N ASP A 340 19.24 9.73 -10.10
CA ASP A 340 20.69 9.49 -10.17
C ASP A 340 21.00 8.18 -9.42
N LEU A 341 21.52 7.18 -10.14
CA LEU A 341 21.87 5.88 -9.55
C LEU A 341 23.20 5.92 -8.77
N ASN A 342 24.00 6.99 -8.91
CA ASN A 342 25.33 7.10 -8.35
C ASN A 342 25.48 8.29 -7.40
N GLN A 343 24.40 8.66 -6.71
CA GLN A 343 24.42 9.74 -5.72
C GLN A 343 23.99 9.23 -4.34
N PRO A 344 24.92 8.67 -3.54
CA PRO A 344 24.60 8.11 -2.25
C PRO A 344 24.17 9.18 -1.26
N TRP A 345 23.24 8.83 -0.38
CA TRP A 345 22.78 9.66 0.71
C TRP A 345 22.29 8.81 1.88
N LYS A 346 22.37 9.37 3.09
CA LYS A 346 21.97 8.70 4.33
C LYS A 346 20.62 9.23 4.80
N VAL A 347 19.73 8.34 5.23
CA VAL A 347 18.47 8.73 5.87
C VAL A 347 18.78 9.22 7.30
N THR A 348 18.50 10.49 7.54
CA THR A 348 18.66 11.15 8.84
C THR A 348 17.37 11.85 9.24
N LYS A 349 17.26 12.26 10.51
CA LYS A 349 16.06 12.98 10.98
C LYS A 349 15.80 14.29 10.23
N GLU A 350 16.86 14.94 9.76
CA GLU A 350 16.79 16.23 9.07
C GLU A 350 16.23 16.12 7.65
N ASN A 351 16.32 14.93 7.03
CA ASN A 351 15.82 14.71 5.67
C ASN A 351 14.55 13.86 5.61
N ILE A 352 13.99 13.45 6.75
CA ILE A 352 12.69 12.80 6.84
C ILE A 352 11.59 13.85 6.71
N LEU A 353 10.68 13.65 5.73
CA LEU A 353 9.62 14.60 5.39
C LEU A 353 8.24 14.19 5.93
N TYR A 354 8.10 12.97 6.42
CA TYR A 354 6.86 12.49 7.04
C TYR A 354 6.48 13.35 8.24
N LYS A 355 5.20 13.64 8.38
CA LYS A 355 4.71 14.38 9.56
C LYS A 355 5.02 13.67 10.87
N CYS A 356 5.00 12.34 10.87
CA CYS A 356 5.34 11.53 12.06
C CYS A 356 6.82 11.60 12.46
N ASN A 357 7.69 12.16 11.62
CA ASN A 357 9.11 12.50 11.87
C ASN A 357 9.98 11.31 12.30
N TRP A 358 9.76 10.14 11.71
CA TRP A 358 10.61 8.96 11.84
C TRP A 358 10.49 8.07 10.59
N SER A 359 11.45 7.17 10.40
CA SER A 359 11.44 6.18 9.32
C SER A 359 12.00 4.84 9.80
N PRO A 360 11.51 3.70 9.32
CA PRO A 360 12.17 2.42 9.57
C PRO A 360 13.54 2.32 8.88
N PHE A 361 13.83 3.23 7.94
CA PHE A 361 15.11 3.33 7.22
C PHE A 361 16.10 4.32 7.84
N GLU A 362 15.85 4.88 9.04
CA GLU A 362 16.85 5.74 9.71
C GLU A 362 18.22 5.06 9.73
N GLU A 363 19.27 5.82 9.44
CA GLU A 363 20.68 5.38 9.32
C GLU A 363 21.00 4.56 8.05
N GLN A 364 20.01 4.18 7.23
CA GLN A 364 20.24 3.52 5.94
C GLN A 364 20.93 4.47 4.97
N VAL A 365 21.93 3.96 4.24
CA VAL A 365 22.53 4.64 3.09
C VAL A 365 21.94 4.05 1.82
N PHE A 366 21.28 4.87 1.03
CA PHE A 366 20.84 4.54 -0.32
C PHE A 366 21.85 5.02 -1.34
N GLN A 367 22.17 4.21 -2.36
CA GLN A 367 23.13 4.54 -3.40
C GLN A 367 22.54 5.46 -4.47
N SER A 368 21.23 5.48 -4.63
CA SER A 368 20.50 6.26 -5.62
C SER A 368 19.71 7.39 -4.96
N LYS A 369 19.53 8.49 -5.70
CA LYS A 369 18.77 9.66 -5.24
C LYS A 369 17.71 10.06 -6.27
N ILE A 370 16.52 10.41 -5.77
CA ILE A 370 15.48 11.06 -6.58
C ILE A 370 15.89 12.51 -6.81
N MET A 371 16.08 12.88 -8.05
CA MET A 371 16.56 14.22 -8.44
C MET A 371 15.40 15.15 -8.75
N THR A 372 14.39 14.65 -9.50
CA THR A 372 13.26 15.47 -9.93
C THR A 372 12.01 14.60 -10.02
N THR A 373 10.90 15.12 -9.53
CA THR A 373 9.56 14.54 -9.71
C THR A 373 8.68 15.53 -10.43
N ILE A 374 8.04 15.06 -11.49
CA ILE A 374 7.15 15.82 -12.38
C ILE A 374 5.76 15.22 -12.24
N VAL A 375 4.77 16.06 -11.92
CA VAL A 375 3.36 15.68 -11.81
C VAL A 375 2.55 16.54 -12.80
N ASN A 376 1.80 15.88 -13.68
CA ASN A 376 1.01 16.56 -14.71
C ASN A 376 1.82 17.58 -15.54
N GLY A 377 3.09 17.26 -15.85
CA GLY A 377 3.99 18.14 -16.61
C GLY A 377 4.62 19.27 -15.79
N ASN A 378 4.36 19.36 -14.48
CA ASN A 378 4.93 20.38 -13.60
C ASN A 378 6.03 19.77 -12.72
N ILE A 379 7.18 20.44 -12.61
CA ILE A 379 8.22 20.06 -11.65
C ILE A 379 7.72 20.40 -10.25
N VAL A 380 7.38 19.40 -9.46
CA VAL A 380 6.89 19.56 -8.08
C VAL A 380 8.00 19.39 -7.04
N TYR A 381 9.06 18.67 -7.41
CA TYR A 381 10.24 18.46 -6.58
C TYR A 381 11.50 18.45 -7.46
N CYS A 382 12.53 19.17 -7.03
CA CYS A 382 13.84 19.17 -7.68
C CYS A 382 14.93 19.32 -6.63
N ASN A 383 15.69 18.27 -6.38
CA ASN A 383 16.88 18.22 -5.50
C ASN A 383 16.69 18.96 -4.15
N GLY A 384 15.62 18.65 -3.43
CA GLY A 384 15.29 19.23 -2.12
C GLY A 384 14.42 20.48 -2.17
N VAL A 385 14.18 21.05 -3.35
CA VAL A 385 13.31 22.23 -3.55
C VAL A 385 11.92 21.77 -4.02
N PHE A 386 10.87 22.34 -3.44
CA PHE A 386 9.48 22.01 -3.76
C PHE A 386 8.76 23.20 -4.40
N ASP A 387 7.93 22.94 -5.41
CA ASP A 387 6.80 23.80 -5.75
C ASP A 387 5.61 23.38 -4.87
N TYR A 388 5.25 24.22 -3.92
CA TYR A 388 4.14 23.97 -3.00
C TYR A 388 2.76 24.26 -3.58
N THR A 389 2.67 24.70 -4.83
CA THR A 389 1.39 24.86 -5.51
C THR A 389 0.78 23.48 -5.74
N PRO A 390 -0.44 23.18 -5.28
CA PRO A 390 -1.09 21.92 -5.52
C PRO A 390 -1.20 21.63 -7.02
N LYS A 391 -0.57 20.55 -7.48
CA LYS A 391 -0.57 20.11 -8.89
C LYS A 391 -1.26 18.77 -9.06
N GLY A 392 -1.55 18.07 -7.97
CA GLY A 392 -2.24 16.80 -8.01
C GLY A 392 -3.65 16.93 -8.57
N MET A 393 -4.04 15.94 -9.35
CA MET A 393 -5.37 15.82 -9.95
C MET A 393 -6.06 14.56 -9.45
N ARG A 394 -7.40 14.57 -9.41
CA ARG A 394 -8.19 13.37 -9.21
C ARG A 394 -7.90 12.37 -10.34
N LEU A 395 -7.58 11.15 -9.99
CA LEU A 395 -7.37 10.05 -10.93
C LEU A 395 -8.70 9.67 -11.59
N GLN A 396 -8.62 9.31 -12.87
CA GLN A 396 -9.76 8.83 -13.66
C GLN A 396 -9.51 7.43 -14.18
N PHE A 397 -10.56 6.65 -14.28
CA PHE A 397 -10.52 5.23 -14.63
C PHE A 397 -11.40 4.96 -15.85
N SER A 398 -11.02 3.98 -16.67
CA SER A 398 -11.82 3.55 -17.81
C SER A 398 -12.97 2.67 -17.34
N LYS A 399 -14.14 2.81 -17.98
CA LYS A 399 -15.29 1.92 -17.73
C LYS A 399 -14.89 0.46 -17.88
N ILE A 400 -15.31 -0.34 -16.92
CA ILE A 400 -15.26 -1.80 -17.00
C ILE A 400 -16.43 -2.19 -17.92
N ARG A 401 -16.09 -2.73 -19.10
CA ARG A 401 -17.08 -3.34 -20.00
C ARG A 401 -17.34 -4.77 -19.63
#